data_2d653bfc0bd009044c7130d904df2fcf
#
_entry.id   2d653bfc0bd009044c7130d904df2fcf
#
_cell.length_a   1.000
_cell.length_b   1.000
_cell.length_c   1.000
_cell.angle_alpha   90.00
_cell.angle_beta   90.00
_cell.angle_gamma   90.00
#
_symmetry.space_group_name_H-M   'P 1'
#
loop_
_entity.id
_entity.type
_entity.pdbx_description
1 polymer ?
#
loop_
_entity_poly.entity_id
_entity_poly.type
_entity_poly.pdbx_seq_one_letter_code
_entity_poly.pdbx_strand_id
1 'polypeptide(L)'
;RKKLHPAFYNQSQVVDCSAVIVFAAWNSITEKEVGEYMQDIAEQRGVPVESLNDFAGNINGSFKKLTPEQARVWADKQTYLALGFSLVAAAAEQVDATPMEGFSPDGVDAVLGLKELGLHSVVALTLGYRDAANDYLVNAKKVRRTHDKLVIRK
;
A
#
# COMPACT_ATOMS: atom_id res chain seq x y z
N ARG A 1 8.17 -14.63 -6.32
CA ARG A 1 8.98 -14.15 -5.17
C ARG A 1 10.48 -14.21 -5.46
N LYS A 2 11.01 -15.33 -6.00
CA LYS A 2 12.45 -15.44 -6.32
C LYS A 2 12.97 -14.32 -7.22
N LYS A 3 12.17 -13.83 -8.19
CA LYS A 3 12.54 -12.69 -9.04
C LYS A 3 12.56 -11.36 -8.28
N LEU A 4 11.76 -11.22 -7.22
CA LEU A 4 11.73 -10.02 -6.38
C LEU A 4 12.89 -9.97 -5.36
N HIS A 5 13.45 -11.12 -4.99
CA HIS A 5 14.44 -11.24 -3.92
C HIS A 5 15.63 -10.27 -4.06
N PRO A 6 16.26 -10.11 -5.24
CA PRO A 6 17.35 -9.13 -5.39
C PRO A 6 16.89 -7.68 -5.19
N ALA A 7 15.68 -7.33 -5.64
CA ALA A 7 15.12 -5.99 -5.47
C ALA A 7 14.82 -5.66 -4.00
N PHE A 8 14.63 -6.67 -3.16
CA PHE A 8 14.48 -6.57 -1.71
C PHE A 8 15.80 -6.76 -0.95
N TYR A 9 16.94 -6.46 -1.59
CA TYR A 9 18.28 -6.57 -1.00
C TYR A 9 18.57 -7.96 -0.40
N ASN A 10 18.05 -9.02 -1.03
CA ASN A 10 18.18 -10.41 -0.63
C ASN A 10 17.64 -10.71 0.78
N GLN A 11 16.63 -9.98 1.24
CA GLN A 11 15.97 -10.27 2.52
C GLN A 11 15.19 -11.59 2.42
N SER A 12 15.50 -12.53 3.31
CA SER A 12 14.97 -13.91 3.25
C SER A 12 13.45 -13.95 3.39
N GLN A 13 12.84 -13.02 4.14
CA GLN A 13 11.40 -12.94 4.34
C GLN A 13 10.60 -12.97 3.02
N VAL A 14 11.16 -12.38 1.95
CA VAL A 14 10.49 -12.31 0.63
C VAL A 14 10.35 -13.68 -0.03
N VAL A 15 11.29 -14.59 0.21
CA VAL A 15 11.28 -15.94 -0.36
C VAL A 15 10.68 -16.97 0.59
N ASP A 16 10.88 -16.81 1.88
CA ASP A 16 10.47 -17.76 2.92
C ASP A 16 8.99 -17.61 3.32
N CYS A 17 8.44 -16.38 3.24
CA CYS A 17 7.03 -16.11 3.57
C CYS A 17 6.04 -16.90 2.69
N SER A 18 4.81 -17.03 3.16
CA SER A 18 3.71 -17.64 2.40
C SER A 18 3.25 -16.76 1.23
N ALA A 19 3.18 -15.44 1.45
CA ALA A 19 2.77 -14.47 0.44
C ALA A 19 3.51 -13.14 0.59
N VAL A 20 3.67 -12.42 -0.54
CA VAL A 20 4.12 -11.02 -0.58
C VAL A 20 3.01 -10.21 -1.23
N ILE A 21 2.57 -9.16 -0.56
CA ILE A 21 1.70 -8.12 -1.12
C ILE A 21 2.59 -6.91 -1.40
N VAL A 22 2.54 -6.39 -2.62
CA VAL A 22 3.16 -5.11 -2.97
C VAL A 22 2.04 -4.10 -3.15
N PHE A 23 2.05 -3.06 -2.34
CA PHE A 23 1.12 -1.94 -2.47
C PHE A 23 1.71 -0.96 -3.46
N ALA A 24 0.99 -0.74 -4.54
CA ALA A 24 1.37 0.17 -5.61
C ALA A 24 0.40 1.34 -5.68
N ALA A 25 0.92 2.51 -6.03
CA ALA A 25 0.14 3.73 -6.20
C ALA A 25 0.21 4.23 -7.65
N TRP A 26 -0.78 5.01 -8.05
CA TRP A 26 -0.79 5.68 -9.35
C TRP A 26 0.37 6.69 -9.45
N ASN A 27 1.08 6.68 -10.58
CA ASN A 27 2.09 7.69 -10.88
C ASN A 27 1.47 9.08 -11.06
N SER A 28 0.22 9.11 -11.55
CA SER A 28 -0.59 10.32 -11.68
C SER A 28 -2.07 9.97 -11.50
N ILE A 29 -2.84 10.89 -10.97
CA ILE A 29 -4.29 10.79 -10.87
C ILE A 29 -4.86 11.84 -11.81
N THR A 30 -5.48 11.36 -12.89
CA THR A 30 -6.07 12.18 -13.94
C THR A 30 -7.59 12.00 -13.98
N GLU A 31 -8.26 12.73 -14.87
CA GLU A 31 -9.69 12.57 -15.10
C GLU A 31 -10.06 11.12 -15.51
N LYS A 32 -9.10 10.36 -16.07
CA LYS A 32 -9.30 8.96 -16.42
C LYS A 32 -9.50 8.09 -15.17
N GLU A 33 -8.57 8.14 -14.21
CA GLU A 33 -8.63 7.35 -12.96
C GLU A 33 -9.85 7.75 -12.12
N VAL A 34 -10.19 9.05 -12.11
CA VAL A 34 -11.43 9.53 -11.45
C VAL A 34 -12.66 9.01 -12.17
N GLY A 35 -12.67 8.99 -13.51
CA GLY A 35 -13.76 8.44 -14.31
C GLY A 35 -13.97 6.94 -14.07
N GLU A 36 -12.91 6.16 -14.05
CA GLU A 36 -12.96 4.74 -13.72
C GLU A 36 -13.58 4.51 -12.33
N TYR A 37 -13.17 5.30 -11.32
CA TYR A 37 -13.74 5.23 -9.99
C TYR A 37 -15.24 5.60 -9.97
N MET A 38 -15.68 6.60 -10.75
CA MET A 38 -17.11 6.91 -10.87
C MET A 38 -17.88 5.77 -11.51
N GLN A 39 -17.31 5.11 -12.50
CA GLN A 39 -17.92 3.94 -13.13
C GLN A 39 -18.10 2.79 -12.11
N ASP A 40 -17.06 2.49 -11.33
CA ASP A 40 -17.13 1.47 -10.27
C ASP A 40 -18.23 1.78 -9.24
N ILE A 41 -18.36 3.06 -8.83
CA ILE A 41 -19.41 3.49 -7.90
C ILE A 41 -20.80 3.29 -8.55
N ALA A 42 -20.95 3.71 -9.79
CA ALA A 42 -22.23 3.62 -10.51
C ALA A 42 -22.68 2.15 -10.63
N GLU A 43 -21.79 1.28 -11.04
CA GLU A 43 -22.05 -0.16 -11.16
C GLU A 43 -22.41 -0.81 -9.82
N GLN A 44 -21.61 -0.57 -8.78
CA GLN A 44 -21.83 -1.19 -7.47
C GLN A 44 -23.08 -0.69 -6.76
N ARG A 45 -23.47 0.57 -7.00
CA ARG A 45 -24.66 1.18 -6.39
C ARG A 45 -25.91 1.11 -7.25
N GLY A 46 -25.78 0.69 -8.52
CA GLY A 46 -26.90 0.65 -9.48
C GLY A 46 -27.47 2.01 -9.80
N VAL A 47 -26.62 3.06 -9.92
CA VAL A 47 -27.01 4.42 -10.25
C VAL A 47 -26.42 4.85 -11.60
N PRO A 48 -27.06 5.80 -12.32
CA PRO A 48 -26.46 6.35 -13.54
C PRO A 48 -25.14 7.06 -13.23
N VAL A 49 -24.10 6.85 -14.05
CA VAL A 49 -22.78 7.48 -13.86
C VAL A 49 -22.85 9.00 -13.93
N GLU A 50 -23.78 9.54 -14.69
CA GLU A 50 -24.05 10.98 -14.85
C GLU A 50 -24.46 11.63 -13.51
N SER A 51 -25.09 10.87 -12.60
CA SER A 51 -25.45 11.36 -11.26
C SER A 51 -24.23 11.66 -10.38
N LEU A 52 -23.04 11.22 -10.79
CA LEU A 52 -21.77 11.39 -10.07
C LEU A 52 -20.91 12.53 -10.67
N ASN A 53 -21.40 13.25 -11.68
CA ASN A 53 -20.63 14.30 -12.37
C ASN A 53 -20.11 15.39 -11.42
N ASP A 54 -20.93 15.87 -10.48
CA ASP A 54 -20.53 16.88 -9.50
C ASP A 54 -19.45 16.33 -8.56
N PHE A 55 -19.56 15.08 -8.16
CA PHE A 55 -18.56 14.41 -7.32
C PHE A 55 -17.24 14.24 -8.07
N ALA A 56 -17.27 13.79 -9.31
CA ALA A 56 -16.09 13.71 -10.18
C ALA A 56 -15.44 15.10 -10.38
N GLY A 57 -16.26 16.13 -10.61
CA GLY A 57 -15.81 17.51 -10.77
C GLY A 57 -15.08 18.04 -9.52
N ASN A 58 -15.60 17.74 -8.33
CA ASN A 58 -14.99 18.14 -7.07
C ASN A 58 -13.63 17.44 -6.85
N ILE A 59 -13.54 16.13 -7.14
CA ILE A 59 -12.27 15.38 -7.05
C ILE A 59 -11.26 15.95 -8.04
N ASN A 60 -11.62 16.05 -9.31
CA ASN A 60 -10.76 16.59 -10.37
C ASN A 60 -10.29 18.01 -10.03
N GLY A 61 -11.19 18.87 -9.54
CA GLY A 61 -10.86 20.22 -9.09
C GLY A 61 -9.87 20.26 -7.92
N SER A 62 -9.93 19.27 -7.04
CA SER A 62 -8.98 19.15 -5.93
C SER A 62 -7.59 18.73 -6.42
N PHE A 63 -7.52 17.74 -7.30
CA PHE A 63 -6.23 17.29 -7.86
C PHE A 63 -5.58 18.32 -8.77
N LYS A 64 -6.35 19.10 -9.53
CA LYS A 64 -5.83 20.21 -10.37
C LYS A 64 -5.11 21.31 -9.56
N LYS A 65 -5.33 21.39 -8.25
CA LYS A 65 -4.64 22.34 -7.35
C LYS A 65 -3.32 21.80 -6.80
N LEU A 66 -3.04 20.52 -6.96
CA LEU A 66 -1.84 19.86 -6.48
C LEU A 66 -0.73 19.90 -7.53
N THR A 67 0.52 20.02 -7.07
CA THR A 67 1.65 19.70 -7.93
C THR A 67 1.69 18.18 -8.19
N PRO A 68 2.36 17.71 -9.26
CA PRO A 68 2.53 16.27 -9.51
C PRO A 68 3.11 15.52 -8.29
N GLU A 69 4.08 16.12 -7.60
CA GLU A 69 4.69 15.57 -6.40
C GLU A 69 3.68 15.46 -5.24
N GLN A 70 2.87 16.51 -5.02
CA GLN A 70 1.84 16.48 -3.99
C GLN A 70 0.76 15.42 -4.27
N ALA A 71 0.35 15.26 -5.54
CA ALA A 71 -0.58 14.22 -5.94
C ALA A 71 0.00 12.82 -5.73
N ARG A 72 1.30 12.62 -6.05
CA ARG A 72 2.01 11.38 -5.81
C ARG A 72 2.06 11.03 -4.31
N VAL A 73 2.49 11.98 -3.48
CA VAL A 73 2.52 11.80 -2.02
C VAL A 73 1.13 11.48 -1.47
N TRP A 74 0.07 12.07 -2.04
CA TRP A 74 -1.30 11.73 -1.66
C TRP A 74 -1.64 10.28 -2.01
N ALA A 75 -1.31 9.83 -3.22
CA ALA A 75 -1.53 8.45 -3.67
C ALA A 75 -0.75 7.45 -2.80
N ASP A 76 0.53 7.73 -2.49
CA ASP A 76 1.36 6.91 -1.62
C ASP A 76 0.73 6.71 -0.23
N LYS A 77 0.14 7.77 0.34
CA LYS A 77 -0.55 7.68 1.65
C LYS A 77 -1.75 6.73 1.64
N GLN A 78 -2.43 6.56 0.51
CA GLN A 78 -3.54 5.61 0.41
C GLN A 78 -3.05 4.16 0.54
N THR A 79 -1.85 3.85 0.05
CA THR A 79 -1.27 2.51 0.21
C THR A 79 -0.93 2.21 1.67
N TYR A 80 -0.51 3.20 2.46
CA TYR A 80 -0.26 3.03 3.89
C TYR A 80 -1.54 2.83 4.70
N LEU A 81 -2.66 3.43 4.28
CA LEU A 81 -3.97 3.11 4.85
C LEU A 81 -4.32 1.64 4.59
N ALA A 82 -4.18 1.17 3.35
CA ALA A 82 -4.41 -0.22 2.99
C ALA A 82 -3.48 -1.18 3.75
N LEU A 83 -2.18 -0.83 3.88
CA LEU A 83 -1.22 -1.58 4.69
C LEU A 83 -1.68 -1.68 6.15
N GLY A 84 -2.11 -0.57 6.75
CA GLY A 84 -2.59 -0.56 8.14
C GLY A 84 -3.76 -1.51 8.37
N PHE A 85 -4.76 -1.49 7.50
CA PHE A 85 -5.88 -2.44 7.54
C PHE A 85 -5.42 -3.88 7.30
N SER A 86 -4.49 -4.11 6.39
CA SER A 86 -3.95 -5.46 6.12
C SER A 86 -3.22 -6.03 7.34
N LEU A 87 -2.48 -5.21 8.08
CA LEU A 87 -1.82 -5.63 9.32
C LEU A 87 -2.82 -6.04 10.41
N VAL A 88 -3.92 -5.28 10.54
CA VAL A 88 -5.00 -5.62 11.49
C VAL A 88 -5.70 -6.90 11.07
N ALA A 89 -6.02 -7.05 9.78
CA ALA A 89 -6.64 -8.26 9.24
C ALA A 89 -5.74 -9.50 9.45
N ALA A 90 -4.44 -9.40 9.14
CA ALA A 90 -3.48 -10.49 9.38
C ALA A 90 -3.44 -10.89 10.86
N ALA A 91 -3.44 -9.90 11.76
CA ALA A 91 -3.44 -10.17 13.20
C ALA A 91 -4.73 -10.87 13.66
N ALA A 92 -5.89 -10.50 13.11
CA ALA A 92 -7.17 -11.13 13.41
C ALA A 92 -7.22 -12.60 12.94
N GLU A 93 -6.58 -12.90 11.80
CA GLU A 93 -6.44 -14.25 11.24
C GLU A 93 -5.24 -15.03 11.84
N GLN A 94 -4.55 -14.48 12.84
CA GLN A 94 -3.37 -15.08 13.46
C GLN A 94 -2.23 -15.37 12.46
N VAL A 95 -2.11 -14.55 11.43
CA VAL A 95 -1.03 -14.58 10.44
C VAL A 95 0.03 -13.56 10.82
N ASP A 96 1.28 -13.98 10.88
CA ASP A 96 2.38 -13.05 11.07
C ASP A 96 2.60 -12.20 9.83
N ALA A 97 2.87 -10.92 10.04
CA ALA A 97 2.99 -9.93 8.99
C ALA A 97 4.19 -9.01 9.23
N THR A 98 4.99 -8.78 8.18
CA THR A 98 6.13 -7.86 8.24
C THR A 98 6.01 -6.82 7.14
N PRO A 99 5.73 -5.54 7.49
CA PRO A 99 5.76 -4.44 6.54
C PRO A 99 7.21 -4.13 6.14
N MET A 100 7.45 -3.86 4.87
CA MET A 100 8.78 -3.67 4.30
C MET A 100 8.80 -2.44 3.37
N GLU A 101 9.68 -1.48 3.70
CA GLU A 101 10.09 -0.39 2.80
C GLU A 101 11.52 -0.59 2.27
N GLY A 102 12.26 -1.57 2.83
CA GLY A 102 13.64 -1.85 2.49
C GLY A 102 13.76 -2.60 1.17
N PHE A 103 13.46 -1.95 0.04
CA PHE A 103 13.62 -2.50 -1.30
C PHE A 103 13.96 -1.39 -2.31
N SER A 104 14.37 -1.79 -3.52
CA SER A 104 14.52 -0.91 -4.67
C SER A 104 13.17 -0.78 -5.39
N PRO A 105 12.48 0.38 -5.36
CA PRO A 105 11.22 0.54 -6.09
C PRO A 105 11.36 0.26 -7.58
N ASP A 106 12.40 0.80 -8.23
CA ASP A 106 12.66 0.53 -9.66
C ASP A 106 12.85 -0.95 -9.96
N GLY A 107 13.51 -1.68 -9.07
CA GLY A 107 13.71 -3.12 -9.20
C GLY A 107 12.41 -3.91 -9.07
N VAL A 108 11.57 -3.55 -8.11
CA VAL A 108 10.25 -4.16 -7.91
C VAL A 108 9.32 -3.83 -9.09
N ASP A 109 9.29 -2.57 -9.50
CA ASP A 109 8.48 -2.08 -10.62
C ASP A 109 8.83 -2.81 -11.93
N ALA A 110 10.14 -3.00 -12.19
CA ALA A 110 10.60 -3.74 -13.36
C ALA A 110 10.18 -5.21 -13.34
N VAL A 111 10.28 -5.87 -12.18
CA VAL A 111 9.89 -7.29 -12.03
C VAL A 111 8.39 -7.50 -12.20
N LEU A 112 7.58 -6.54 -11.72
CA LEU A 112 6.11 -6.62 -11.73
C LEU A 112 5.46 -5.94 -12.94
N GLY A 113 6.22 -5.21 -13.77
CA GLY A 113 5.69 -4.48 -14.92
C GLY A 113 4.80 -3.30 -14.51
N LEU A 114 5.10 -2.65 -13.38
CA LEU A 114 4.21 -1.60 -12.83
C LEU A 114 4.23 -0.32 -13.68
N LYS A 115 5.34 -0.03 -14.35
CA LYS A 115 5.47 1.18 -15.19
C LYS A 115 4.50 1.18 -16.37
N GLU A 116 4.27 0.02 -16.97
CA GLU A 116 3.33 -0.19 -18.07
C GLU A 116 1.87 -0.01 -17.63
N LEU A 117 1.63 -0.18 -16.32
CA LEU A 117 0.31 0.03 -15.69
C LEU A 117 0.13 1.46 -15.16
N GLY A 118 1.12 2.34 -15.31
CA GLY A 118 1.09 3.68 -14.74
C GLY A 118 1.22 3.70 -13.21
N LEU A 119 1.80 2.65 -12.63
CA LEU A 119 1.94 2.45 -11.19
C LEU A 119 3.41 2.50 -10.75
N HIS A 120 3.63 2.67 -9.45
CA HIS A 120 4.91 2.45 -8.78
C HIS A 120 4.70 1.75 -7.43
N SER A 121 5.68 0.96 -7.01
CA SER A 121 5.67 0.31 -5.72
C SER A 121 5.99 1.30 -4.59
N VAL A 122 5.25 1.21 -3.49
CA VAL A 122 5.37 2.12 -2.34
C VAL A 122 5.84 1.37 -1.10
N VAL A 123 5.16 0.29 -0.74
CA VAL A 123 5.45 -0.51 0.44
C VAL A 123 5.03 -1.95 0.18
N ALA A 124 5.67 -2.88 0.85
CA ALA A 124 5.32 -4.30 0.76
C ALA A 124 4.95 -4.87 2.13
N LEU A 125 4.25 -6.00 2.10
CA LEU A 125 3.89 -6.78 3.27
C LEU A 125 4.16 -8.24 2.99
N THR A 126 5.02 -8.88 3.79
CA THR A 126 5.18 -10.33 3.79
C THR A 126 4.26 -10.95 4.83
N LEU A 127 3.62 -12.05 4.46
CA LEU A 127 2.66 -12.79 5.29
C LEU A 127 3.12 -14.24 5.42
N GLY A 128 2.96 -14.81 6.62
CA GLY A 128 3.32 -16.20 6.88
C GLY A 128 3.20 -16.55 8.35
N TYR A 129 3.93 -17.58 8.75
CA TYR A 129 4.03 -17.98 10.14
C TYR A 129 5.50 -17.92 10.56
N ARG A 130 5.79 -17.30 11.72
CA ARG A 130 7.15 -17.15 12.22
C ARG A 130 7.81 -18.48 12.49
N ASP A 131 9.08 -18.59 12.15
CA ASP A 131 9.92 -19.68 12.59
C ASP A 131 10.44 -19.36 14.01
N ALA A 132 9.65 -19.72 15.03
CA ALA A 132 9.98 -19.43 16.41
C ALA A 132 11.30 -20.06 16.88
N ALA A 133 11.77 -21.11 16.23
CA ALA A 133 13.03 -21.77 16.58
C ALA A 133 14.26 -20.97 16.14
N ASN A 134 14.14 -20.21 15.04
CA ASN A 134 15.24 -19.42 14.46
C ASN A 134 15.04 -17.90 14.59
N ASP A 135 13.89 -17.43 15.13
CA ASP A 135 13.65 -16.01 15.38
C ASP A 135 14.29 -15.58 16.71
N TYR A 136 15.46 -14.96 16.63
CA TYR A 136 16.18 -14.44 17.81
C TYR A 136 15.40 -13.33 18.55
N LEU A 137 14.36 -12.76 17.96
CA LEU A 137 13.50 -11.74 18.56
C LEU A 137 12.18 -12.31 19.11
N VAL A 138 11.94 -13.62 19.01
CA VAL A 138 10.64 -14.22 19.37
C VAL A 138 10.21 -13.88 20.80
N ASN A 139 11.16 -13.84 21.75
CA ASN A 139 10.93 -13.50 23.15
C ASN A 139 11.23 -12.03 23.49
N ALA A 140 11.66 -11.23 22.51
CA ALA A 140 11.98 -9.84 22.74
C ALA A 140 10.70 -9.00 22.86
N LYS A 141 10.66 -8.14 23.90
CA LYS A 141 9.53 -7.23 24.09
C LYS A 141 9.43 -6.24 22.93
N LYS A 142 8.24 -6.10 22.36
CA LYS A 142 7.96 -5.05 21.37
C LYS A 142 8.20 -3.67 21.95
N VAL A 143 9.03 -2.87 21.29
CA VAL A 143 9.30 -1.49 21.69
C VAL A 143 8.34 -0.55 20.97
N ARG A 144 7.63 0.27 21.73
CA ARG A 144 6.72 1.32 21.23
C ARG A 144 6.92 2.58 22.08
N ARG A 145 6.66 3.73 21.48
CA ARG A 145 6.56 4.97 22.25
C ARG A 145 5.44 4.83 23.29
N THR A 146 5.64 5.40 24.46
CA THR A 146 4.60 5.45 25.49
C THR A 146 3.41 6.31 25.00
N HIS A 147 2.24 6.06 25.55
CA HIS A 147 0.99 6.73 25.12
C HIS A 147 1.11 8.26 25.20
N ASP A 148 1.67 8.80 26.27
CA ASP A 148 1.88 10.22 26.52
C ASP A 148 2.90 10.88 25.55
N LYS A 149 3.80 10.10 24.96
CA LYS A 149 4.70 10.57 23.89
C LYS A 149 4.08 10.47 22.49
N LEU A 150 3.04 9.67 22.35
CA LEU A 150 2.37 9.43 21.06
C LEU A 150 1.13 10.28 20.87
N VAL A 151 0.34 10.49 21.96
CA VAL A 151 -0.94 11.17 21.94
C VAL A 151 -0.85 12.46 22.75
N ILE A 152 -1.07 13.57 22.08
CA ILE A 152 -1.16 14.90 22.71
C ILE A 152 -2.64 15.20 22.94
N ARG A 153 -3.04 15.30 24.20
CA ARG A 153 -4.38 15.75 24.59
C ARG A 153 -4.35 17.27 24.81
N LYS A 154 -5.23 17.99 24.14
CA LYS A 154 -5.45 19.44 24.32
C LYS A 154 -6.81 19.66 24.94
#